data_aa522210f14299d2ae35fe509b7dbd46
#
_entry.id   aa522210f14299d2ae35fe509b7dbd46
#
_cell.length_a   1.000
_cell.length_b   1.000
_cell.length_c   1.000
_cell.angle_alpha   90.00
_cell.angle_beta   90.00
_cell.angle_gamma   90.00
#
_symmetry.space_group_name_H-M   'P 1'
#
loop_
_entity.id
_entity.type
_entity.pdbx_description
1 polymer ?
#
loop_
_entity_poly.entity_id
_entity_poly.type
_entity_poly.pdbx_seq_one_letter_code
_entity_poly.pdbx_strand_id
1 'polypeptide(L)'
;MSNLIAQLKRHESVELKPYKCTSGKLTIGVGRNLEDIGITEQEAELLLLNDIGRVKQELVNDQWYMNLDPVRKAVIENMSFNLGYPTLKKFQNMIAHIS
;
A
#
# COMPACT_ATOMS: atom_id res chain seq x y z
N MET A 1 -4.28 -15.53 24.71
CA MET A 1 -4.22 -14.51 23.66
C MET A 1 -3.91 -15.11 22.29
N SER A 2 -2.77 -15.84 22.17
CA SER A 2 -2.42 -16.48 20.90
C SER A 2 -3.47 -17.48 20.41
N ASN A 3 -4.14 -18.17 21.34
CA ASN A 3 -5.19 -19.14 20.99
C ASN A 3 -6.40 -18.45 20.35
N LEU A 4 -6.78 -17.29 20.83
CA LEU A 4 -7.90 -16.55 20.27
C LEU A 4 -7.59 -16.07 18.86
N ILE A 5 -6.37 -15.55 18.65
CA ILE A 5 -5.94 -15.09 17.32
C ILE A 5 -5.98 -16.26 16.33
N ALA A 6 -5.44 -17.41 16.72
CA ALA A 6 -5.43 -18.60 15.87
C ALA A 6 -6.85 -19.09 15.56
N GLN A 7 -7.73 -19.08 16.57
CA GLN A 7 -9.12 -19.48 16.40
C GLN A 7 -9.85 -18.57 15.43
N LEU A 8 -9.69 -17.25 15.58
CA LEU A 8 -10.36 -16.30 14.73
C LEU A 8 -9.88 -16.39 13.29
N LYS A 9 -8.57 -16.58 13.09
CA LYS A 9 -8.04 -16.78 11.74
C LYS A 9 -8.61 -18.02 11.06
N ARG A 10 -8.85 -19.08 11.82
CA ARG A 10 -9.43 -20.31 11.27
C ARG A 10 -10.91 -20.13 10.94
N HIS A 11 -11.67 -19.44 11.80
CA HIS A 11 -13.10 -19.23 11.62
C HIS A 11 -13.42 -18.21 10.54
N GLU A 12 -12.69 -17.07 10.55
CA GLU A 12 -12.96 -15.96 9.64
C GLU A 12 -12.14 -16.02 8.36
N SER A 13 -11.10 -16.88 8.35
CA SER A 13 -10.04 -16.85 7.34
C SER A 13 -9.34 -15.49 7.28
N VAL A 14 -8.24 -15.41 6.52
CA VAL A 14 -7.48 -14.16 6.37
C VAL A 14 -7.61 -13.71 4.92
N GLU A 15 -8.42 -12.69 4.71
CA GLU A 15 -8.68 -12.15 3.38
C GLU A 15 -7.90 -10.86 3.20
N LEU A 16 -6.97 -10.85 2.27
CA LEU A 16 -6.09 -9.71 2.04
C LEU A 16 -6.71 -8.65 1.11
N LYS A 17 -7.85 -8.97 0.52
CA LYS A 17 -8.60 -8.05 -0.32
C LYS A 17 -10.02 -7.91 0.22
N PRO A 18 -10.65 -6.73 0.01
CA PRO A 18 -12.01 -6.53 0.50
C PRO A 18 -13.00 -7.51 -0.14
N TYR A 19 -13.94 -7.94 0.67
CA TYR A 19 -15.04 -8.81 0.21
C TYR A 19 -16.30 -8.42 0.96
N LYS A 20 -17.45 -8.89 0.48
CA LYS A 20 -18.71 -8.66 1.18
C LYS A 20 -19.03 -9.89 2.04
N CYS A 21 -19.28 -9.65 3.33
CA CYS A 21 -19.66 -10.72 4.24
C CYS A 21 -21.11 -11.13 3.99
N THR A 22 -21.61 -12.11 4.77
CA THR A 22 -22.96 -12.63 4.60
C THR A 22 -24.03 -11.56 4.78
N SER A 23 -23.79 -10.55 5.58
CA SER A 23 -24.71 -9.42 5.76
C SER A 23 -24.54 -8.32 4.71
N GLY A 24 -23.69 -8.53 3.71
CA GLY A 24 -23.49 -7.57 2.63
C GLY A 24 -22.56 -6.42 2.96
N LYS A 25 -21.85 -6.46 4.08
CA LYS A 25 -20.94 -5.42 4.50
C LYS A 25 -19.54 -5.65 3.95
N LEU A 26 -18.90 -4.59 3.49
CA LEU A 26 -17.52 -4.65 3.00
C LEU A 26 -16.57 -4.98 4.16
N THR A 27 -15.79 -6.05 3.99
CA THR A 27 -14.98 -6.64 5.06
C THR A 27 -13.59 -6.97 4.54
N ILE A 28 -12.59 -6.98 5.42
CA ILE A 28 -11.21 -7.34 5.06
C ILE A 28 -10.52 -7.98 6.26
N GLY A 29 -9.42 -8.67 5.98
CA GLY A 29 -8.57 -9.25 7.02
C GLY A 29 -9.26 -10.42 7.69
N VAL A 30 -9.28 -10.39 9.01
CA VAL A 30 -9.91 -11.43 9.81
C VAL A 30 -11.26 -10.90 10.30
N GLY A 31 -12.19 -10.72 9.34
CA GLY A 31 -13.55 -10.31 9.64
C GLY A 31 -13.72 -8.84 10.03
N ARG A 32 -12.81 -7.94 9.60
CA ARG A 32 -12.95 -6.51 9.91
C ARG A 32 -14.02 -5.89 9.01
N ASN A 33 -15.12 -5.44 9.60
CA ASN A 33 -16.18 -4.73 8.90
C ASN A 33 -15.71 -3.30 8.60
N LEU A 34 -15.36 -3.03 7.35
CA LEU A 34 -14.86 -1.73 6.93
C LEU A 34 -15.95 -0.66 6.86
N GLU A 35 -17.18 -1.06 6.55
CA GLU A 35 -18.27 -0.09 6.39
C GLU A 35 -18.68 0.54 7.71
N ASP A 36 -18.83 -0.27 8.75
CA ASP A 36 -19.33 0.21 10.03
C ASP A 36 -18.21 0.58 11.01
N ILE A 37 -17.09 -0.14 10.95
CA ILE A 37 -15.98 0.05 11.91
C ILE A 37 -14.85 0.88 11.28
N GLY A 38 -14.53 0.62 10.02
CA GLY A 38 -13.43 1.27 9.35
C GLY A 38 -12.08 0.80 9.90
N ILE A 39 -11.13 1.72 9.93
CA ILE A 39 -9.79 1.46 10.50
C ILE A 39 -9.43 2.55 11.49
N THR A 40 -8.52 2.24 12.40
CA THR A 40 -8.01 3.22 13.37
C THR A 40 -6.88 4.03 12.76
N GLU A 41 -6.53 5.15 13.43
CA GLU A 41 -5.36 5.94 13.03
C GLU A 41 -4.08 5.12 13.01
N GLN A 42 -3.92 4.25 14.00
CA GLN A 42 -2.74 3.37 14.10
C GLN A 42 -2.68 2.41 12.92
N GLU A 43 -3.83 1.86 12.55
CA GLU A 43 -3.91 0.96 11.39
C GLU A 43 -3.64 1.72 10.09
N ALA A 44 -4.16 2.94 9.97
CA ALA A 44 -3.90 3.78 8.80
C ALA A 44 -2.42 4.10 8.67
N GLU A 45 -1.76 4.39 9.78
CA GLU A 45 -0.32 4.67 9.80
C GLU A 45 0.50 3.45 9.40
N LEU A 46 0.11 2.27 9.89
CA LEU A 46 0.77 1.02 9.52
C LEU A 46 0.62 0.74 8.02
N LEU A 47 -0.57 0.94 7.49
CA LEU A 47 -0.81 0.80 6.05
C LEU A 47 0.06 1.77 5.26
N LEU A 48 0.16 3.00 5.72
CA LEU A 48 0.98 4.02 5.08
C LEU A 48 2.46 3.64 5.06
N LEU A 49 2.98 3.16 6.19
CA LEU A 49 4.38 2.72 6.27
C LEU A 49 4.64 1.57 5.30
N ASN A 50 3.73 0.62 5.23
CA ASN A 50 3.84 -0.50 4.30
C ASN A 50 3.78 -0.02 2.85
N ASP A 51 2.92 0.94 2.56
CA ASP A 51 2.77 1.51 1.22
C ASP A 51 4.03 2.26 0.80
N ILE A 52 4.62 3.04 1.71
CA ILE A 52 5.87 3.74 1.44
C ILE A 52 6.99 2.74 1.15
N GLY A 53 7.07 1.66 1.92
CA GLY A 53 8.03 0.59 1.69
C GLY A 53 7.87 -0.04 0.32
N ARG A 54 6.63 -0.30 -0.10
CA ARG A 54 6.34 -0.86 -1.42
C ARG A 54 6.77 0.08 -2.53
N VAL A 55 6.46 1.38 -2.39
CA VAL A 55 6.83 2.39 -3.38
C VAL A 55 8.35 2.44 -3.55
N LYS A 56 9.09 2.47 -2.47
CA LYS A 56 10.55 2.48 -2.52
C LYS A 56 11.10 1.21 -3.16
N GLN A 57 10.50 0.07 -2.85
CA GLN A 57 10.90 -1.20 -3.41
C GLN A 57 10.73 -1.22 -4.93
N GLU A 58 9.65 -0.64 -5.44
CA GLU A 58 9.42 -0.52 -6.87
C GLU A 58 10.46 0.37 -7.55
N LEU A 59 10.84 1.46 -6.90
CA LEU A 59 11.75 2.46 -7.47
C LEU A 59 13.21 2.06 -7.46
N VAL A 60 13.64 1.22 -6.51
CA VAL A 60 15.07 0.85 -6.41
C VAL A 60 15.56 0.09 -7.63
N ASN A 61 14.67 -0.47 -8.42
CA ASN A 61 15.04 -1.16 -9.66
C ASN A 61 15.36 -0.19 -10.80
N ASP A 62 15.05 1.08 -10.65
CA ASP A 62 15.29 2.11 -11.66
C ASP A 62 16.58 2.86 -11.36
N GLN A 63 17.57 2.73 -12.22
CA GLN A 63 18.88 3.36 -12.03
C GLN A 63 18.76 4.89 -11.98
N TRP A 64 17.88 5.47 -12.81
CA TRP A 64 17.71 6.92 -12.83
C TRP A 64 17.23 7.45 -11.47
N TYR A 65 16.38 6.70 -10.78
CA TYR A 65 15.94 7.08 -9.43
C TYR A 65 17.09 6.96 -8.44
N MET A 66 17.85 5.87 -8.52
CA MET A 66 18.97 5.63 -7.59
C MET A 66 20.05 6.70 -7.71
N ASN A 67 20.17 7.34 -8.86
CA ASN A 67 21.16 8.41 -9.09
C ASN A 67 20.72 9.77 -8.58
N LEU A 68 19.46 9.90 -8.15
CA LEU A 68 18.97 11.18 -7.64
C LEU A 68 19.46 11.45 -6.21
N ASP A 69 19.54 12.73 -5.86
CA ASP A 69 19.82 13.12 -4.49
C ASP A 69 18.60 12.86 -3.59
N PRO A 70 18.75 12.92 -2.24
CA PRO A 70 17.64 12.62 -1.35
C PRO A 70 16.40 13.50 -1.56
N VAL A 71 16.58 14.77 -1.91
CA VAL A 71 15.45 15.69 -2.10
C VAL A 71 14.63 15.28 -3.32
N ARG A 72 15.31 14.99 -4.44
CA ARG A 72 14.64 14.57 -5.65
C ARG A 72 14.03 13.18 -5.52
N LYS A 73 14.70 12.28 -4.79
CA LYS A 73 14.11 10.97 -4.49
C LYS A 73 12.80 11.12 -3.77
N ALA A 74 12.72 12.02 -2.79
CA ALA A 74 11.49 12.25 -2.04
C ALA A 74 10.34 12.72 -2.93
N VAL A 75 10.65 13.60 -3.90
CA VAL A 75 9.67 14.07 -4.86
C VAL A 75 9.12 12.92 -5.70
N ILE A 76 10.03 12.08 -6.20
CA ILE A 76 9.64 10.93 -7.03
C ILE A 76 8.84 9.91 -6.22
N GLU A 77 9.23 9.67 -4.97
CA GLU A 77 8.50 8.77 -4.07
C GLU A 77 7.07 9.27 -3.85
N ASN A 78 6.92 10.57 -3.64
CA ASN A 78 5.60 11.19 -3.46
C ASN A 78 4.74 11.03 -4.71
N MET A 79 5.32 11.30 -5.88
CA MET A 79 4.63 11.13 -7.16
C MET A 79 4.20 9.69 -7.37
N SER A 80 5.09 8.74 -7.10
CA SER A 80 4.80 7.32 -7.27
C SER A 80 3.69 6.87 -6.33
N PHE A 81 3.68 7.39 -5.11
CA PHE A 81 2.64 7.08 -4.14
C PHE A 81 1.28 7.54 -4.63
N ASN A 82 1.21 8.76 -5.20
CA ASN A 82 -0.05 9.35 -5.63
C ASN A 82 -0.53 8.84 -6.98
N LEU A 83 0.38 8.62 -7.93
CA LEU A 83 0.03 8.25 -9.30
C LEU A 83 0.10 6.76 -9.58
N GLY A 84 0.83 6.02 -8.76
CA GLY A 84 1.14 4.63 -9.02
C GLY A 84 2.36 4.48 -9.92
N TYR A 85 3.08 3.38 -9.73
CA TYR A 85 4.35 3.14 -10.43
C TYR A 85 4.18 3.09 -11.96
N PRO A 86 3.17 2.41 -12.53
CA PRO A 86 3.01 2.37 -13.99
C PRO A 86 2.84 3.76 -14.61
N THR A 87 2.11 4.65 -13.94
CA THR A 87 1.92 6.02 -14.42
C THR A 87 3.21 6.82 -14.33
N LEU A 88 3.96 6.63 -13.24
CA LEU A 88 5.26 7.28 -13.06
C LEU A 88 6.23 6.90 -14.17
N LYS A 89 6.23 5.64 -14.59
CA LYS A 89 7.10 5.17 -15.66
C LYS A 89 6.85 5.91 -16.98
N LYS A 90 5.61 6.28 -17.24
CA LYS A 90 5.27 7.08 -18.42
C LYS A 90 5.90 8.46 -18.34
N PHE A 91 5.89 9.08 -17.16
CA PHE A 91 6.54 10.38 -16.95
C PHE A 91 8.05 10.27 -17.03
N GLN A 92 8.61 9.15 -16.63
CA GLN A 92 10.05 8.91 -16.73
C GLN A 92 10.53 9.07 -18.15
N ASN A 93 9.80 8.53 -19.13
CA ASN A 93 10.18 8.64 -20.53
C ASN A 93 10.23 10.10 -20.98
N MET A 94 9.29 10.91 -20.50
CA MET A 94 9.29 12.35 -20.80
C MET A 94 10.47 13.05 -20.16
N ILE A 95 10.75 12.74 -18.91
CA ILE A 95 11.87 13.36 -18.17
C ILE A 95 13.19 13.00 -18.83
N ALA A 96 13.37 11.76 -19.26
CA ALA A 96 14.59 11.31 -19.92
C ALA A 96 14.85 12.08 -21.21
N HIS A 97 13.82 12.51 -21.92
CA HIS A 97 13.95 13.29 -23.15
C HIS A 97 14.30 14.76 -22.86
N ILE A 98 13.92 15.26 -21.69
CA ILE A 98 14.17 16.65 -21.31
C ILE A 98 15.56 16.84 -20.74
N SER A 99 16.02 15.83 -20.02
CA SER A 99 17.35 15.89 -19.38
C SER A 99 18.44 15.41 -20.33
#